data_3e7f9b4c9c8b439a1f0c2f298f83e4b7
#
_entry.id   3e7f9b4c9c8b439a1f0c2f298f83e4b7
#
_cell.length_a   1.000
_cell.length_b   1.000
_cell.length_c   1.000
_cell.angle_alpha   90.00
_cell.angle_beta   90.00
_cell.angle_gamma   90.00
#
_symmetry.space_group_name_H-M   'P 1'
#
loop_
_entity.id
_entity.type
_entity.pdbx_description
1 polymer ?
#
loop_
_entity_poly.entity_id
_entity_poly.type
_entity_poly.pdbx_seq_one_letter_code
_entity_poly.pdbx_strand_id
1 'polypeptide(L)'
;NPKLSSAMEKVIWDDLKAESAVWKLYSAGIDVYMIQNMFSLGFLGKIKQRRMVPTRWSITAIDDIISRKLRGTIRDYNEVSEYELYEGEYLGNRFLTILMPGEGYVEWAEVWHPSTVWTMNAKKPVINIIREDPLGRVSSMDGGFSAARISLLEFLYRKRRRANAIILREILPSYYAPVGNWHIRETMRNSFIKGAVAKAHTLDEVLLFIRGWMRADAEAIIGSLSLLRARKDLTKYLE
;
A
#
# COMPACT_ATOMS: atom_id res chain seq x y z
N ASN A 1 31.25 -7.89 15.55
CA ASN A 1 30.83 -8.09 14.16
C ASN A 1 29.38 -8.57 14.14
N PRO A 2 28.47 -7.84 13.53
CA PRO A 2 27.13 -8.35 13.31
C PRO A 2 27.22 -9.61 12.42
N LYS A 3 26.79 -10.75 12.93
CA LYS A 3 26.74 -11.98 12.14
C LYS A 3 25.56 -11.87 11.16
N LEU A 4 25.80 -12.09 9.87
CA LEU A 4 24.74 -12.29 8.91
C LEU A 4 23.94 -13.55 9.31
N SER A 5 22.62 -13.53 9.08
CA SER A 5 21.84 -14.74 9.25
C SER A 5 22.22 -15.78 8.19
N SER A 6 22.11 -17.07 8.52
CA SER A 6 22.36 -18.16 7.55
C SER A 6 21.54 -18.02 6.26
N ALA A 7 20.33 -17.46 6.33
CA ALA A 7 19.51 -17.19 5.16
C ALA A 7 20.13 -16.12 4.26
N MET A 8 20.68 -15.06 4.85
CA MET A 8 21.37 -13.98 4.11
C MET A 8 22.65 -14.48 3.46
N GLU A 9 23.48 -15.20 4.20
CA GLU A 9 24.72 -15.80 3.66
C GLU A 9 24.44 -16.70 2.46
N LYS A 10 23.47 -17.62 2.59
CA LYS A 10 23.09 -18.51 1.48
C LYS A 10 22.68 -17.74 0.25
N VAL A 11 21.86 -16.70 0.38
CA VAL A 11 21.38 -15.91 -0.77
C VAL A 11 22.50 -15.08 -1.41
N ILE A 12 23.47 -14.60 -0.63
CA ILE A 12 24.64 -13.88 -1.16
C ILE A 12 25.49 -14.77 -2.07
N TRP A 13 25.65 -16.05 -1.72
CA TRP A 13 26.47 -16.97 -2.51
C TRP A 13 25.68 -17.74 -3.59
N ASP A 14 24.34 -17.73 -3.54
CA ASP A 14 23.49 -18.35 -4.55
C ASP A 14 23.42 -17.46 -5.83
N ASP A 15 23.38 -18.09 -7.01
CA ASP A 15 23.17 -17.41 -8.31
C ASP A 15 21.68 -17.28 -8.66
N LEU A 16 20.88 -16.78 -7.73
CA LEU A 16 19.43 -16.61 -7.88
C LEU A 16 19.08 -15.33 -8.65
N LYS A 17 17.94 -15.35 -9.35
CA LYS A 17 17.31 -14.09 -9.79
C LYS A 17 16.94 -13.23 -8.58
N ALA A 18 17.02 -11.91 -8.72
CA ALA A 18 16.71 -10.97 -7.63
C ALA A 18 15.34 -11.23 -6.99
N GLU A 19 14.31 -11.47 -7.79
CA GLU A 19 12.95 -11.78 -7.31
C GLU A 19 12.91 -13.02 -6.42
N SER A 20 13.61 -14.09 -6.80
CA SER A 20 13.68 -15.32 -6.00
C SER A 20 14.49 -15.13 -4.72
N ALA A 21 15.59 -14.37 -4.79
CA ALA A 21 16.42 -14.04 -3.64
C ALA A 21 15.63 -13.22 -2.60
N VAL A 22 14.94 -12.19 -3.05
CA VAL A 22 14.08 -11.33 -2.20
C VAL A 22 12.99 -12.16 -1.51
N TRP A 23 12.27 -12.98 -2.27
CA TRP A 23 11.21 -13.80 -1.70
C TRP A 23 11.75 -14.82 -0.69
N LYS A 24 12.89 -15.45 -0.98
CA LYS A 24 13.55 -16.39 -0.05
C LYS A 24 13.90 -15.72 1.28
N LEU A 25 14.45 -14.50 1.24
CA LEU A 25 14.77 -13.72 2.44
C LEU A 25 13.52 -13.30 3.20
N TYR A 26 12.54 -12.75 2.50
CA TYR A 26 11.28 -12.32 3.11
C TYR A 26 10.54 -13.49 3.78
N SER A 27 10.44 -14.63 3.11
CA SER A 27 9.82 -15.85 3.66
C SER A 27 10.59 -16.43 4.85
N ALA A 28 11.89 -16.16 4.96
CA ALA A 28 12.72 -16.51 6.11
C ALA A 28 12.61 -15.52 7.28
N GLY A 29 11.73 -14.52 7.18
CA GLY A 29 11.50 -13.51 8.21
C GLY A 29 12.55 -12.40 8.28
N ILE A 30 13.37 -12.24 7.24
CA ILE A 30 14.30 -11.11 7.16
C ILE A 30 13.49 -9.83 6.92
N ASP A 31 13.80 -8.82 7.72
CA ASP A 31 13.14 -7.53 7.67
C ASP A 31 13.27 -6.87 6.28
N VAL A 32 12.19 -6.23 5.82
CA VAL A 32 12.12 -5.62 4.49
C VAL A 32 13.18 -4.53 4.29
N TYR A 33 13.53 -3.78 5.32
CA TYR A 33 14.56 -2.74 5.24
C TYR A 33 15.94 -3.34 5.05
N MET A 34 16.21 -4.49 5.70
CA MET A 34 17.45 -5.22 5.48
C MET A 34 17.54 -5.74 4.04
N ILE A 35 16.44 -6.29 3.51
CA ILE A 35 16.38 -6.77 2.11
C ILE A 35 16.60 -5.60 1.14
N GLN A 36 16.00 -4.44 1.39
CA GLN A 36 16.20 -3.22 0.60
C GLN A 36 17.67 -2.77 0.61
N ASN A 37 18.33 -2.80 1.77
CA ASN A 37 19.74 -2.47 1.88
C ASN A 37 20.62 -3.48 1.11
N MET A 38 20.37 -4.78 1.26
CA MET A 38 21.10 -5.81 0.51
C MET A 38 20.95 -5.63 -0.99
N PHE A 39 19.74 -5.32 -1.47
CA PHE A 39 19.50 -5.07 -2.89
C PHE A 39 20.20 -3.80 -3.37
N SER A 40 20.14 -2.72 -2.59
CA SER A 40 20.81 -1.44 -2.89
C SER A 40 22.33 -1.62 -3.01
N LEU A 41 22.94 -2.43 -2.15
CA LEU A 41 24.35 -2.74 -2.14
C LEU A 41 24.77 -3.77 -3.22
N GLY A 42 23.84 -4.29 -4.01
CA GLY A 42 24.13 -5.24 -5.08
C GLY A 42 24.37 -6.68 -4.62
N PHE A 43 23.89 -7.08 -3.44
CA PHE A 43 24.07 -8.45 -2.95
C PHE A 43 23.03 -9.44 -3.50
N LEU A 44 21.94 -8.95 -4.10
CA LEU A 44 20.86 -9.78 -4.61
C LEU A 44 20.82 -9.80 -6.14
N GLY A 45 20.45 -10.95 -6.70
CA GLY A 45 20.39 -11.18 -8.14
C GLY A 45 21.48 -12.11 -8.63
N LYS A 46 21.46 -12.45 -9.93
CA LYS A 46 22.50 -13.27 -10.56
C LYS A 46 23.86 -12.62 -10.42
N ILE A 47 24.86 -13.37 -9.99
CA ILE A 47 26.20 -12.86 -9.65
C ILE A 47 26.78 -11.95 -10.74
N LYS A 48 26.70 -12.37 -12.00
CA LYS A 48 27.21 -11.58 -13.14
C LYS A 48 26.41 -10.31 -13.46
N GLN A 49 25.22 -10.14 -12.88
CA GLN A 49 24.31 -9.01 -13.13
C GLN A 49 24.18 -8.08 -11.90
N ARG A 50 24.82 -8.44 -10.79
CA ARG A 50 24.77 -7.66 -9.55
C ARG A 50 25.42 -6.30 -9.76
N ARG A 51 24.75 -5.27 -9.28
CA ARG A 51 25.24 -3.89 -9.28
C ARG A 51 24.58 -3.11 -8.16
N MET A 52 25.19 -2.06 -7.70
CA MET A 52 24.58 -1.12 -6.79
C MET A 52 23.37 -0.45 -7.44
N VAL A 53 22.32 -0.27 -6.66
CA VAL A 53 21.07 0.35 -7.08
C VAL A 53 20.77 1.52 -6.15
N PRO A 54 20.38 2.70 -6.66
CA PRO A 54 19.97 3.80 -5.81
C PRO A 54 18.90 3.36 -4.79
N THR A 55 19.06 3.74 -3.53
CA THR A 55 18.20 3.29 -2.42
C THR A 55 16.72 3.53 -2.70
N ARG A 56 16.35 4.67 -3.29
CA ARG A 56 14.97 4.97 -3.67
C ARG A 56 14.36 3.94 -4.64
N TRP A 57 15.16 3.41 -5.57
CA TRP A 57 14.72 2.40 -6.52
C TRP A 57 14.67 1.02 -5.87
N SER A 58 15.63 0.73 -5.00
CA SER A 58 15.64 -0.49 -4.20
C SER A 58 14.36 -0.62 -3.38
N ILE A 59 13.94 0.44 -2.68
CA ILE A 59 12.73 0.47 -1.87
C ILE A 59 11.52 0.05 -2.71
N THR A 60 11.27 0.75 -3.82
CA THR A 60 10.10 0.48 -4.67
C THR A 60 10.16 -0.91 -5.31
N ALA A 61 11.35 -1.35 -5.77
CA ALA A 61 11.52 -2.66 -6.38
C ALA A 61 11.26 -3.81 -5.39
N ILE A 62 11.76 -3.70 -4.17
CA ILE A 62 11.54 -4.73 -3.13
C ILE A 62 10.07 -4.79 -2.71
N ASP A 63 9.44 -3.62 -2.50
CA ASP A 63 8.01 -3.55 -2.18
C ASP A 63 7.16 -4.17 -3.30
N ASP A 64 7.50 -3.93 -4.56
CA ASP A 64 6.79 -4.50 -5.71
C ASP A 64 6.97 -6.03 -5.80
N ILE A 65 8.19 -6.53 -5.66
CA ILE A 65 8.48 -7.96 -5.71
C ILE A 65 7.70 -8.72 -4.63
N ILE A 66 7.76 -8.23 -3.39
CA ILE A 66 7.05 -8.87 -2.27
C ILE A 66 5.54 -8.79 -2.49
N SER A 67 5.02 -7.63 -2.89
CA SER A 67 3.60 -7.43 -3.16
C SER A 67 3.06 -8.38 -4.22
N ARG A 68 3.78 -8.59 -5.32
CA ARG A 68 3.36 -9.54 -6.36
C ARG A 68 3.29 -10.97 -5.85
N LYS A 69 4.23 -11.39 -5.01
CA LYS A 69 4.24 -12.74 -4.41
C LYS A 69 3.09 -12.93 -3.43
N LEU A 70 2.87 -11.95 -2.53
CA LEU A 70 1.74 -11.98 -1.59
C LEU A 70 0.40 -12.01 -2.33
N ARG A 71 0.23 -11.18 -3.35
CA ARG A 71 -0.98 -11.11 -4.17
C ARG A 71 -1.30 -12.46 -4.82
N GLY A 72 -0.30 -13.15 -5.36
CA GLY A 72 -0.48 -14.48 -5.95
C GLY A 72 -1.10 -15.48 -4.97
N THR A 73 -0.73 -15.43 -3.69
CA THR A 73 -1.30 -16.27 -2.65
C THR A 73 -2.68 -15.79 -2.17
N ILE A 74 -2.84 -14.47 -2.00
CA ILE A 74 -4.09 -13.86 -1.49
C ILE A 74 -5.27 -14.09 -2.45
N ARG A 75 -5.00 -14.15 -3.74
CA ARG A 75 -6.04 -14.38 -4.77
C ARG A 75 -6.89 -15.62 -4.50
N ASP A 76 -6.30 -16.65 -3.90
CA ASP A 76 -6.97 -17.93 -3.64
C ASP A 76 -7.69 -17.95 -2.27
N TYR A 77 -7.63 -16.86 -1.49
CA TYR A 77 -8.33 -16.76 -0.22
C TYR A 77 -9.79 -16.34 -0.40
N ASN A 78 -10.62 -16.69 0.59
CA ASN A 78 -11.99 -16.17 0.66
C ASN A 78 -11.97 -14.65 0.84
N GLU A 79 -12.96 -13.97 0.27
CA GLU A 79 -13.11 -12.53 0.45
C GLU A 79 -13.57 -12.15 1.88
N VAL A 80 -13.35 -10.90 2.26
CA VAL A 80 -13.98 -10.32 3.45
C VAL A 80 -15.50 -10.29 3.27
N SER A 81 -16.26 -10.42 4.36
CA SER A 81 -17.72 -10.50 4.33
C SER A 81 -18.42 -9.15 4.48
N GLU A 82 -17.71 -8.13 4.94
CA GLU A 82 -18.24 -6.81 5.27
C GLU A 82 -17.20 -5.73 4.93
N TYR A 83 -17.60 -4.47 5.02
CA TYR A 83 -16.66 -3.37 4.94
C TYR A 83 -15.92 -3.23 6.27
N GLU A 84 -14.61 -3.08 6.21
CA GLU A 84 -13.77 -2.83 7.37
C GLU A 84 -12.94 -1.57 7.13
N LEU A 85 -12.95 -0.64 8.08
CA LEU A 85 -12.29 0.66 7.98
C LEU A 85 -11.15 0.75 8.99
N TYR A 86 -9.97 1.16 8.52
CA TYR A 86 -8.75 1.26 9.32
C TYR A 86 -8.16 2.65 9.18
N GLU A 87 -7.79 3.27 10.30
CA GLU A 87 -7.21 4.61 10.33
C GLU A 87 -5.77 4.62 10.83
N GLY A 88 -4.99 5.52 10.27
CA GLY A 88 -3.65 5.84 10.75
C GLY A 88 -3.33 7.31 10.50
N GLU A 89 -2.48 7.88 11.35
CA GLU A 89 -1.99 9.24 11.18
C GLU A 89 -0.53 9.35 11.62
N TYR A 90 0.27 10.06 10.84
CA TYR A 90 1.65 10.36 11.18
C TYR A 90 2.15 11.58 10.40
N LEU A 91 2.77 12.54 11.10
CA LEU A 91 3.39 13.74 10.51
C LEU A 91 2.46 14.48 9.52
N GLY A 92 1.22 14.73 9.90
CA GLY A 92 0.27 15.45 9.05
C GLY A 92 -0.23 14.64 7.83
N ASN A 93 0.06 13.34 7.77
CA ASN A 93 -0.55 12.42 6.83
C ASN A 93 -1.59 11.59 7.54
N ARG A 94 -2.81 11.62 7.05
CA ARG A 94 -3.93 10.81 7.52
C ARG A 94 -4.20 9.71 6.50
N PHE A 95 -4.45 8.52 6.99
CA PHE A 95 -4.73 7.35 6.15
C PHE A 95 -6.07 6.74 6.56
N LEU A 96 -6.90 6.46 5.58
CA LEU A 96 -8.10 5.64 5.74
C LEU A 96 -8.04 4.49 4.74
N THR A 97 -8.00 3.26 5.23
CA THR A 97 -8.10 2.06 4.41
C THR A 97 -9.48 1.47 4.56
N ILE A 98 -10.16 1.24 3.45
CA ILE A 98 -11.47 0.64 3.37
C ILE A 98 -11.32 -0.68 2.65
N LEU A 99 -11.53 -1.78 3.36
CA LEU A 99 -11.67 -3.11 2.76
C LEU A 99 -13.12 -3.38 2.43
N MET A 100 -13.37 -4.02 1.30
CA MET A 100 -14.69 -4.42 0.86
C MET A 100 -14.65 -5.78 0.15
N PRO A 101 -15.74 -6.57 0.17
CA PRO A 101 -15.80 -7.82 -0.59
C PRO A 101 -15.40 -7.61 -2.04
N GLY A 102 -14.58 -8.51 -2.62
CA GLY A 102 -14.18 -8.42 -4.02
C GLY A 102 -12.87 -9.12 -4.34
N GLU A 103 -12.47 -9.02 -5.60
CA GLU A 103 -11.42 -9.83 -6.22
C GLU A 103 -9.99 -9.36 -5.99
N GLY A 104 -9.79 -8.22 -5.33
CA GLY A 104 -8.46 -7.68 -5.04
C GLY A 104 -8.08 -6.43 -5.84
N TYR A 105 -9.05 -5.67 -6.35
CA TYR A 105 -8.78 -4.33 -6.87
C TYR A 105 -8.29 -3.41 -5.76
N VAL A 106 -7.32 -2.56 -6.05
CA VAL A 106 -6.84 -1.55 -5.12
C VAL A 106 -6.89 -0.17 -5.77
N GLU A 107 -7.48 0.79 -5.07
CA GLU A 107 -7.41 2.21 -5.42
C GLU A 107 -6.64 2.95 -4.32
N TRP A 108 -5.62 3.69 -4.72
CA TRP A 108 -4.87 4.61 -3.89
C TRP A 108 -5.21 6.03 -4.31
N ALA A 109 -5.66 6.86 -3.39
CA ALA A 109 -5.92 8.26 -3.63
C ALA A 109 -5.14 9.14 -2.65
N GLU A 110 -4.25 9.97 -3.18
CA GLU A 110 -3.56 11.02 -2.46
C GLU A 110 -4.28 12.35 -2.64
N VAL A 111 -4.57 12.99 -1.53
CA VAL A 111 -5.24 14.30 -1.48
C VAL A 111 -4.30 15.27 -0.80
N TRP A 112 -3.62 16.07 -1.60
CA TRP A 112 -2.67 17.08 -1.14
C TRP A 112 -3.38 18.41 -0.90
N HIS A 113 -3.49 18.83 0.35
CA HIS A 113 -4.01 20.16 0.66
C HIS A 113 -3.11 21.27 0.12
N PRO A 114 -3.66 22.47 -0.15
CA PRO A 114 -2.84 23.66 -0.41
C PRO A 114 -1.84 23.89 0.73
N SER A 115 -0.74 24.56 0.41
CA SER A 115 0.31 24.92 1.37
C SER A 115 1.07 23.74 2.00
N THR A 116 1.03 22.55 1.38
CA THR A 116 1.96 21.48 1.70
C THR A 116 3.27 21.67 0.92
N VAL A 117 4.30 20.89 1.25
CA VAL A 117 5.62 20.95 0.61
C VAL A 117 5.59 20.88 -0.93
N TRP A 118 4.63 20.15 -1.51
CA TRP A 118 4.50 19.98 -2.96
C TRP A 118 3.40 20.84 -3.61
N THR A 119 2.55 21.48 -2.82
CA THR A 119 1.36 22.20 -3.28
C THR A 119 1.30 23.63 -2.72
N MET A 120 2.46 24.25 -2.47
CA MET A 120 2.55 25.60 -1.86
C MET A 120 1.69 26.66 -2.58
N ASN A 121 1.62 26.60 -3.91
CA ASN A 121 0.89 27.56 -4.74
C ASN A 121 -0.49 27.06 -5.20
N ALA A 122 -0.91 25.87 -4.79
CA ALA A 122 -2.22 25.35 -5.16
C ALA A 122 -3.34 26.12 -4.43
N LYS A 123 -4.41 26.44 -5.14
CA LYS A 123 -5.61 27.08 -4.56
C LYS A 123 -6.64 26.07 -4.06
N LYS A 124 -6.54 24.82 -4.52
CA LYS A 124 -7.44 23.71 -4.18
C LYS A 124 -6.62 22.46 -3.92
N PRO A 125 -7.15 21.47 -3.21
CA PRO A 125 -6.51 20.17 -3.06
C PRO A 125 -6.18 19.54 -4.41
N VAL A 126 -5.00 18.94 -4.52
CA VAL A 126 -4.55 18.16 -5.68
C VAL A 126 -4.79 16.68 -5.39
N ILE A 127 -5.50 16.01 -6.28
CA ILE A 127 -5.85 14.59 -6.12
C ILE A 127 -5.07 13.79 -7.15
N ASN A 128 -4.37 12.76 -6.70
CA ASN A 128 -3.71 11.75 -7.53
C ASN A 128 -4.28 10.37 -7.23
N ILE A 129 -4.68 9.61 -8.25
CA ILE A 129 -5.27 8.28 -8.07
C ILE A 129 -4.47 7.25 -8.86
N ILE A 130 -4.10 6.17 -8.17
CA ILE A 130 -3.47 4.99 -8.76
C ILE A 130 -4.41 3.80 -8.57
N ARG A 131 -4.53 2.99 -9.62
CA ARG A 131 -5.39 1.80 -9.64
C ARG A 131 -4.57 0.57 -9.95
N GLU A 132 -4.87 -0.50 -9.24
CA GLU A 132 -4.30 -1.81 -9.47
C GLU A 132 -5.41 -2.84 -9.62
N ASP A 133 -5.34 -3.67 -10.65
CA ASP A 133 -6.29 -4.76 -10.87
C ASP A 133 -5.91 -6.03 -10.07
N PRO A 134 -6.79 -7.06 -10.02
CA PRO A 134 -6.50 -8.30 -9.30
C PRO A 134 -5.27 -9.06 -9.79
N LEU A 135 -4.82 -8.81 -11.03
CA LEU A 135 -3.60 -9.41 -11.58
C LEU A 135 -2.32 -8.64 -11.23
N GLY A 136 -2.45 -7.52 -10.50
CA GLY A 136 -1.34 -6.68 -10.09
C GLY A 136 -0.85 -5.70 -11.17
N ARG A 137 -1.67 -5.44 -12.20
CA ARG A 137 -1.37 -4.41 -13.19
C ARG A 137 -1.76 -3.05 -12.63
N VAL A 138 -0.81 -2.14 -12.57
CA VAL A 138 -0.98 -0.80 -11.99
C VAL A 138 -1.07 0.25 -13.07
N SER A 139 -1.88 1.29 -12.85
CA SER A 139 -2.03 2.42 -13.78
C SER A 139 -0.78 3.30 -13.83
N SER A 140 -0.04 3.40 -12.72
CA SER A 140 1.26 4.07 -12.65
C SER A 140 2.05 3.56 -11.44
N MET A 141 3.37 3.71 -11.46
CA MET A 141 4.23 3.34 -10.32
C MET A 141 4.57 4.57 -9.50
N ASP A 142 4.30 4.46 -8.21
CA ASP A 142 4.62 5.46 -7.20
C ASP A 142 5.16 4.79 -5.93
N GLY A 143 6.13 5.44 -5.29
CA GLY A 143 6.77 4.88 -4.09
C GLY A 143 5.85 4.88 -2.87
N GLY A 144 4.96 5.87 -2.76
CA GLY A 144 3.95 5.94 -1.70
C GLY A 144 2.93 4.82 -1.82
N PHE A 145 2.39 4.65 -3.03
CA PHE A 145 1.50 3.54 -3.35
C PHE A 145 2.15 2.19 -3.06
N SER A 146 3.42 1.98 -3.48
CA SER A 146 4.13 0.72 -3.26
C SER A 146 4.28 0.39 -1.77
N ALA A 147 4.59 1.39 -0.93
CA ALA A 147 4.69 1.25 0.52
C ALA A 147 3.34 0.96 1.20
N ALA A 148 2.26 1.58 0.72
CA ALA A 148 0.91 1.31 1.21
C ALA A 148 0.44 -0.08 0.79
N ARG A 149 0.66 -0.44 -0.48
CA ARG A 149 0.28 -1.73 -1.07
C ARG A 149 0.92 -2.92 -0.35
N ILE A 150 2.24 -2.90 -0.09
CA ILE A 150 2.88 -4.00 0.62
C ILE A 150 2.27 -4.18 2.01
N SER A 151 2.00 -3.11 2.75
CA SER A 151 1.40 -3.16 4.09
C SER A 151 -0.01 -3.75 4.05
N LEU A 152 -0.83 -3.35 3.07
CA LEU A 152 -2.16 -3.92 2.83
C LEU A 152 -2.07 -5.43 2.54
N LEU A 153 -1.20 -5.84 1.63
CA LEU A 153 -1.08 -7.24 1.22
C LEU A 153 -0.49 -8.12 2.34
N GLU A 154 0.45 -7.62 3.14
CA GLU A 154 0.91 -8.29 4.35
C GLU A 154 -0.22 -8.53 5.35
N PHE A 155 -1.09 -7.54 5.53
CA PHE A 155 -2.25 -7.65 6.40
C PHE A 155 -3.26 -8.68 5.88
N LEU A 156 -3.65 -8.60 4.61
CA LEU A 156 -4.59 -9.55 3.98
C LEU A 156 -4.04 -10.99 3.98
N TYR A 157 -2.74 -11.15 3.75
CA TYR A 157 -2.07 -12.45 3.82
C TYR A 157 -2.17 -13.06 5.23
N ARG A 158 -1.88 -12.30 6.28
CA ARG A 158 -2.01 -12.74 7.67
C ARG A 158 -3.46 -13.03 8.06
N LYS A 159 -4.39 -12.18 7.60
CA LYS A 159 -5.83 -12.34 7.81
C LYS A 159 -6.41 -13.54 7.05
N ARG A 160 -5.69 -14.07 6.06
CA ARG A 160 -6.15 -15.11 5.12
C ARG A 160 -7.46 -14.70 4.43
N ARG A 161 -7.50 -13.48 3.95
CA ARG A 161 -8.63 -12.91 3.21
C ARG A 161 -8.14 -12.14 1.99
N ARG A 162 -8.97 -12.11 0.94
CA ARG A 162 -8.84 -11.15 -0.15
C ARG A 162 -9.90 -10.07 0.00
N ALA A 163 -9.63 -8.92 -0.57
CA ALA A 163 -10.54 -7.79 -0.56
C ALA A 163 -10.25 -6.85 -1.72
N ASN A 164 -11.26 -6.14 -2.20
CA ASN A 164 -11.02 -4.85 -2.83
C ASN A 164 -10.65 -3.85 -1.75
N ALA A 165 -9.79 -2.91 -2.06
CA ALA A 165 -9.35 -1.92 -1.09
C ALA A 165 -9.29 -0.52 -1.69
N ILE A 166 -9.73 0.45 -0.91
CA ILE A 166 -9.47 1.87 -1.15
C ILE A 166 -8.56 2.35 -0.04
N ILE A 167 -7.47 3.00 -0.41
CA ILE A 167 -6.56 3.65 0.53
C ILE A 167 -6.57 5.14 0.22
N LEU A 168 -7.14 5.92 1.12
CA LEU A 168 -7.10 7.39 1.08
C LEU A 168 -5.93 7.87 1.92
N ARG A 169 -5.10 8.70 1.33
CA ARG A 169 -4.06 9.46 2.04
C ARG A 169 -4.36 10.94 1.91
N GLU A 170 -4.73 11.58 3.01
CA GLU A 170 -4.94 13.03 3.07
C GLU A 170 -3.71 13.69 3.69
N ILE A 171 -3.07 14.59 2.94
CA ILE A 171 -1.82 15.25 3.31
C ILE A 171 -2.12 16.69 3.68
N LEU A 172 -1.91 17.02 4.94
CA LEU A 172 -2.22 18.31 5.55
C LEU A 172 -1.03 19.29 5.46
N PRO A 173 -1.24 20.60 5.58
CA PRO A 173 -0.17 21.60 5.62
C PRO A 173 0.88 21.36 6.72
N SER A 174 0.52 20.65 7.78
CA SER A 174 1.46 20.24 8.83
C SER A 174 2.52 19.22 8.36
N TYR A 175 2.38 18.63 7.16
CA TYR A 175 3.44 17.88 6.50
C TYR A 175 4.39 18.83 5.76
N TYR A 176 5.28 19.46 6.52
CA TYR A 176 6.21 20.48 6.02
C TYR A 176 7.60 19.94 5.64
N ALA A 177 7.96 18.75 6.13
CA ALA A 177 9.25 18.11 5.85
C ALA A 177 9.02 16.71 5.29
N PRO A 178 9.31 16.48 3.99
CA PRO A 178 9.14 15.17 3.39
C PRO A 178 10.12 14.16 3.98
N VAL A 179 9.58 13.03 4.40
CA VAL A 179 10.34 11.87 4.85
C VAL A 179 10.18 10.71 3.88
N GLY A 180 11.04 9.70 3.97
CA GLY A 180 10.99 8.53 3.08
C GLY A 180 9.69 7.73 3.23
N ASN A 181 9.35 6.93 2.22
CA ASN A 181 8.10 6.15 2.16
C ASN A 181 7.92 5.13 3.32
N TRP A 182 8.96 4.94 4.15
CA TRP A 182 8.85 4.11 5.35
C TRP A 182 7.72 4.58 6.28
N HIS A 183 7.46 5.89 6.37
CA HIS A 183 6.39 6.42 7.22
C HIS A 183 5.00 5.94 6.75
N ILE A 184 4.77 5.84 5.46
CA ILE A 184 3.53 5.31 4.89
C ILE A 184 3.39 3.85 5.30
N ARG A 185 4.44 3.03 5.05
CA ARG A 185 4.45 1.61 5.38
C ARG A 185 4.15 1.36 6.85
N GLU A 186 4.87 2.04 7.73
CA GLU A 186 4.72 1.82 9.18
C GLU A 186 3.39 2.37 9.72
N THR A 187 2.91 3.51 9.22
CA THR A 187 1.59 4.02 9.62
C THR A 187 0.47 3.06 9.21
N MET A 188 0.54 2.52 8.00
CA MET A 188 -0.41 1.52 7.51
C MET A 188 -0.34 0.22 8.34
N ARG A 189 0.86 -0.32 8.59
CA ARG A 189 1.05 -1.51 9.44
C ARG A 189 0.46 -1.31 10.83
N ASN A 190 0.74 -0.15 11.44
CA ASN A 190 0.22 0.20 12.75
C ASN A 190 -1.31 0.34 12.76
N SER A 191 -1.91 0.89 11.71
CA SER A 191 -3.37 0.98 11.60
C SER A 191 -4.02 -0.40 11.61
N PHE A 192 -3.46 -1.35 10.88
CA PHE A 192 -3.93 -2.73 10.86
C PHE A 192 -3.73 -3.47 12.20
N ILE A 193 -2.63 -3.19 12.91
CA ILE A 193 -2.38 -3.77 14.25
C ILE A 193 -3.39 -3.24 15.27
N LYS A 194 -3.74 -1.96 15.20
CA LYS A 194 -4.76 -1.34 16.08
C LYS A 194 -6.15 -1.93 15.86
N GLY A 195 -6.42 -2.48 14.68
CA GLY A 195 -7.71 -3.02 14.31
C GLY A 195 -8.62 -2.03 13.58
N ALA A 196 -9.76 -2.52 13.11
CA ALA A 196 -10.74 -1.71 12.42
C ALA A 196 -11.39 -0.69 13.38
N VAL A 197 -11.45 0.57 12.97
CA VAL A 197 -12.12 1.65 13.72
C VAL A 197 -13.63 1.62 13.50
N ALA A 198 -14.07 1.06 12.37
CA ALA A 198 -15.48 0.84 12.06
C ALA A 198 -15.63 -0.38 11.14
N LYS A 199 -16.81 -0.97 11.19
CA LYS A 199 -17.33 -1.96 10.26
C LYS A 199 -18.65 -1.45 9.71
N ALA A 200 -18.93 -1.75 8.46
CA ALA A 200 -20.16 -1.33 7.80
C ALA A 200 -20.72 -2.47 6.95
N HIS A 201 -22.04 -2.50 6.83
CA HIS A 201 -22.72 -3.51 6.01
C HIS A 201 -23.20 -2.94 4.69
N THR A 202 -23.35 -1.62 4.62
CA THR A 202 -23.83 -0.91 3.44
C THR A 202 -22.79 0.08 2.89
N LEU A 203 -22.91 0.38 1.59
CA LEU A 203 -22.09 1.40 0.97
C LEU A 203 -22.37 2.79 1.57
N ASP A 204 -23.62 3.09 1.91
CA ASP A 204 -24.01 4.40 2.44
C ASP A 204 -23.35 4.68 3.79
N GLU A 205 -23.22 3.68 4.65
CA GLU A 205 -22.46 3.78 5.90
C GLU A 205 -20.98 4.12 5.64
N VAL A 206 -20.37 3.49 4.64
CA VAL A 206 -18.99 3.80 4.22
C VAL A 206 -18.87 5.23 3.70
N LEU A 207 -19.81 5.66 2.86
CA LEU A 207 -19.82 7.01 2.31
C LEU A 207 -20.01 8.07 3.42
N LEU A 208 -20.87 7.79 4.37
CA LEU A 208 -21.07 8.66 5.55
C LEU A 208 -19.78 8.76 6.36
N PHE A 209 -19.07 7.65 6.56
CA PHE A 209 -17.79 7.65 7.26
C PHE A 209 -16.74 8.48 6.52
N ILE A 210 -16.60 8.28 5.19
CA ILE A 210 -15.65 9.07 4.37
C ILE A 210 -15.94 10.57 4.50
N ARG A 211 -17.22 10.99 4.43
CA ARG A 211 -17.63 12.40 4.57
C ARG A 211 -17.22 12.99 5.92
N GLY A 212 -17.38 12.25 6.99
CA GLY A 212 -16.97 12.67 8.33
C GLY A 212 -15.45 12.66 8.54
N TRP A 213 -14.75 11.78 7.83
CA TRP A 213 -13.31 11.63 7.97
C TRP A 213 -12.51 12.66 7.16
N MET A 214 -12.92 12.94 5.91
CA MET A 214 -12.20 13.85 5.02
C MET A 214 -12.28 15.30 5.53
N ARG A 215 -11.16 16.02 5.41
CA ARG A 215 -11.09 17.48 5.57
C ARG A 215 -11.22 18.22 4.24
N ALA A 216 -10.84 17.57 3.14
CA ALA A 216 -11.08 18.04 1.79
C ALA A 216 -12.51 17.75 1.35
N ASP A 217 -12.88 18.23 0.15
CA ASP A 217 -14.18 17.93 -0.47
C ASP A 217 -14.33 16.42 -0.71
N ALA A 218 -15.10 15.76 0.17
CA ALA A 218 -15.32 14.32 0.12
C ALA A 218 -16.05 13.90 -1.16
N GLU A 219 -17.00 14.70 -1.68
CA GLU A 219 -17.77 14.35 -2.88
C GLU A 219 -16.89 14.30 -4.13
N ALA A 220 -15.96 15.25 -4.26
CA ALA A 220 -14.99 15.24 -5.36
C ALA A 220 -14.13 13.98 -5.35
N ILE A 221 -13.74 13.50 -4.16
CA ILE A 221 -12.93 12.30 -3.99
C ILE A 221 -13.75 11.04 -4.23
N ILE A 222 -14.94 10.92 -3.61
CA ILE A 222 -15.87 9.81 -3.80
C ILE A 222 -16.22 9.66 -5.29
N GLY A 223 -16.51 10.77 -5.98
CA GLY A 223 -16.80 10.79 -7.41
C GLY A 223 -15.63 10.37 -8.30
N SER A 224 -14.38 10.41 -7.79
CA SER A 224 -13.19 10.01 -8.53
C SER A 224 -12.83 8.54 -8.35
N LEU A 225 -13.37 7.85 -7.32
CA LEU A 225 -13.07 6.47 -6.97
C LEU A 225 -13.97 5.50 -7.74
N SER A 226 -13.38 4.69 -8.62
CA SER A 226 -14.11 3.77 -9.49
C SER A 226 -14.77 2.63 -8.71
N LEU A 227 -14.15 2.15 -7.64
CA LEU A 227 -14.70 1.08 -6.79
C LEU A 227 -15.99 1.50 -6.08
N LEU A 228 -16.11 2.77 -5.67
CA LEU A 228 -17.33 3.28 -5.05
C LEU A 228 -18.42 3.51 -6.10
N ARG A 229 -18.07 4.02 -7.28
CA ARG A 229 -19.02 4.25 -8.37
C ARG A 229 -19.64 2.94 -8.85
N ALA A 230 -18.82 1.92 -9.13
CA ALA A 230 -19.28 0.63 -9.61
C ALA A 230 -20.29 -0.03 -8.65
N ARG A 231 -20.07 0.12 -7.32
CA ARG A 231 -21.00 -0.40 -6.31
C ARG A 231 -22.28 0.41 -6.20
N LYS A 232 -22.21 1.73 -6.33
CA LYS A 232 -23.40 2.60 -6.34
C LYS A 232 -24.31 2.31 -7.54
N ASP A 233 -23.75 1.95 -8.67
CA ASP A 233 -24.52 1.56 -9.85
C ASP A 233 -25.20 0.20 -9.65
N LEU A 234 -24.50 -0.77 -9.04
CA LEU A 234 -25.09 -2.09 -8.73
C LEU A 234 -26.26 -2.01 -7.74
N THR A 235 -26.18 -1.15 -6.73
CA THR A 235 -27.26 -0.98 -5.73
C THR A 235 -28.54 -0.47 -6.41
N LYS A 236 -28.44 0.40 -7.40
CA LYS A 236 -29.61 0.93 -8.14
C LYS A 236 -30.34 -0.12 -9.00
N TYR A 237 -29.70 -1.25 -9.30
CA TYR A 237 -30.34 -2.35 -10.07
C TYR A 237 -30.95 -3.42 -9.16
N LEU A 238 -30.76 -3.34 -7.85
CA LEU A 238 -31.28 -4.28 -6.86
C LEU A 238 -32.47 -3.71 -6.05
N GLU A 239 -32.79 -2.43 -6.22
CA GLU A 239 -34.02 -1.77 -5.78
C GLU A 239 -35.06 -1.76 -6.91
#